data_81d794e0f0f943b7fad6514b7aa19aa4
#
_entry.id   81d794e0f0f943b7fad6514b7aa19aa4
#
_cell.length_a   1.000
_cell.length_b   1.000
_cell.length_c   1.000
_cell.angle_alpha   90.00
_cell.angle_beta   90.00
_cell.angle_gamma   90.00
#
_symmetry.space_group_name_H-M   'P 1'
#
loop_
_entity.id
_entity.type
_entity.pdbx_description
1 polymer ?
#
loop_
_entity_poly.entity_id
_entity_poly.type
_entity_poly.pdbx_seq_one_letter_code
_entity_poly.pdbx_strand_id
1 'polypeptide(L)'
;MQDSKKKIIFNAIAKTVKRLRGKKSQFMLGAEYDIPSSVLSDLERAVKDPQLTTLFKLAGAFNLSIAEFMVELEKELPANFSVCEE
;
A
#
# COMPACT_ATOMS: atom_id res chain seq x y z
N MET A 1 -1.91 -17.21 7.98
CA MET A 1 -2.60 -16.69 6.77
C MET A 1 -2.08 -17.41 5.54
N GLN A 2 -2.96 -17.76 4.63
CA GLN A 2 -2.57 -18.41 3.39
C GLN A 2 -1.85 -17.45 2.45
N ASP A 3 -0.93 -18.00 1.67
CA ASP A 3 -0.16 -17.18 0.72
C ASP A 3 -1.04 -16.48 -0.31
N SER A 4 -2.13 -17.13 -0.73
CA SER A 4 -3.06 -16.53 -1.68
C SER A 4 -3.71 -15.26 -1.11
N LYS A 5 -4.06 -15.25 0.18
CA LYS A 5 -4.65 -14.09 0.84
C LYS A 5 -3.65 -12.98 1.04
N LYS A 6 -2.40 -13.33 1.40
CA LYS A 6 -1.32 -12.34 1.47
C LYS A 6 -1.13 -11.66 0.11
N LYS A 7 -1.16 -12.45 -0.96
CA LYS A 7 -0.98 -11.93 -2.31
C LYS A 7 -2.09 -10.95 -2.69
N ILE A 8 -3.31 -11.25 -2.30
CA ILE A 8 -4.44 -10.35 -2.53
C ILE A 8 -4.19 -9.01 -1.83
N ILE A 9 -3.76 -9.06 -0.56
CA ILE A 9 -3.45 -7.84 0.20
C ILE A 9 -2.32 -7.07 -0.45
N PHE A 10 -1.23 -7.74 -0.82
CA PHE A 10 -0.07 -7.11 -1.44
C PHE A 10 -0.45 -6.44 -2.77
N ASN A 11 -1.29 -7.10 -3.57
CA ASN A 11 -1.78 -6.52 -4.81
C ASN A 11 -2.65 -5.29 -4.57
N ALA A 12 -3.48 -5.33 -3.53
CA ALA A 12 -4.31 -4.19 -3.15
C ALA A 12 -3.45 -3.00 -2.74
N ILE A 13 -2.41 -3.24 -1.95
CA ILE A 13 -1.46 -2.19 -1.55
C ILE A 13 -0.78 -1.61 -2.79
N ALA A 14 -0.31 -2.46 -3.70
CA ALA A 14 0.36 -2.02 -4.91
C ALA A 14 -0.53 -1.10 -5.75
N LYS A 15 -1.77 -1.51 -5.96
CA LYS A 15 -2.73 -0.72 -6.75
C LYS A 15 -3.05 0.61 -6.06
N THR A 16 -3.23 0.59 -4.74
CA THR A 16 -3.54 1.79 -3.98
C THR A 16 -2.41 2.80 -4.06
N VAL A 17 -1.16 2.35 -3.83
CA VAL A 17 0.00 3.23 -3.86
C VAL A 17 0.19 3.82 -5.26
N LYS A 18 0.10 3.00 -6.29
CA LYS A 18 0.22 3.49 -7.68
C LYS A 18 -0.84 4.52 -8.01
N ARG A 19 -2.09 4.24 -7.62
CA ARG A 19 -3.21 5.14 -7.91
C ARG A 19 -3.04 6.48 -7.20
N LEU A 20 -2.70 6.45 -5.93
CA LEU A 20 -2.57 7.68 -5.12
C LEU A 20 -1.31 8.45 -5.46
N ARG A 21 -0.23 7.76 -5.85
CA ARG A 21 1.00 8.42 -6.27
C ARG A 21 0.79 9.19 -7.59
N GLY A 22 -0.01 8.65 -8.47
CA GLY A 22 -0.32 9.29 -9.75
C GLY A 22 0.93 9.50 -10.58
N LYS A 23 1.16 10.74 -11.00
CA LYS A 23 2.28 11.10 -11.88
C LYS A 23 3.60 11.36 -11.15
N LYS A 24 3.57 11.46 -9.82
CA LYS A 24 4.79 11.70 -9.05
C LYS A 24 5.66 10.43 -9.09
N SER A 25 6.96 10.60 -9.31
CA SER A 25 7.87 9.46 -9.38
C SER A 25 8.08 8.82 -8.01
N GLN A 26 8.43 7.54 -7.99
CA GLN A 26 8.78 6.85 -6.75
C GLN A 26 9.94 7.55 -6.03
N PHE A 27 10.92 7.99 -6.79
CA PHE A 27 12.08 8.68 -6.22
C PHE A 27 11.67 9.97 -5.50
N MET A 28 10.84 10.79 -6.12
CA MET A 28 10.41 12.05 -5.52
C MET A 28 9.56 11.83 -4.28
N LEU A 29 8.63 10.90 -4.35
CA LEU A 29 7.79 10.57 -3.21
C LEU A 29 8.63 10.09 -2.04
N GLY A 30 9.56 9.19 -2.31
CA GLY A 30 10.44 8.65 -1.29
C GLY A 30 11.33 9.71 -0.66
N ALA A 31 11.88 10.60 -1.48
CA ALA A 31 12.76 11.67 -0.99
C ALA A 31 12.01 12.66 -0.07
N GLU A 32 10.77 13.00 -0.42
CA GLU A 32 9.98 13.95 0.36
C GLU A 32 9.53 13.38 1.71
N TYR A 33 9.29 12.09 1.78
CA TYR A 33 8.66 11.47 2.95
C TYR A 33 9.53 10.41 3.62
N ASP A 34 10.81 10.41 3.29
CA ASP A 34 11.78 9.50 3.91
C ASP A 34 11.38 8.04 3.77
N ILE A 35 11.01 7.67 2.55
CA ILE A 35 10.71 6.28 2.21
C ILE A 35 11.72 5.87 1.14
N PRO A 36 12.57 4.86 1.41
CA PRO A 36 13.51 4.40 0.39
C PRO A 36 12.79 4.01 -0.90
N SER A 37 13.34 4.41 -2.05
CA SER A 37 12.71 4.09 -3.33
C SER A 37 12.61 2.59 -3.56
N SER A 38 13.56 1.81 -3.01
CA SER A 38 13.49 0.35 -3.09
C SER A 38 12.26 -0.19 -2.37
N VAL A 39 11.88 0.42 -1.23
CA VAL A 39 10.67 0.02 -0.50
C VAL A 39 9.43 0.32 -1.34
N LEU A 40 9.35 1.52 -1.92
CA LEU A 40 8.22 1.88 -2.79
C LEU A 40 8.13 0.93 -4.00
N SER A 41 9.27 0.64 -4.61
CA SER A 41 9.32 -0.28 -5.75
C SER A 41 8.78 -1.66 -5.35
N ASP A 42 9.22 -2.18 -4.20
CA ASP A 42 8.78 -3.49 -3.72
C ASP A 42 7.28 -3.50 -3.41
N LEU A 43 6.76 -2.43 -2.82
CA LEU A 43 5.33 -2.33 -2.54
C LEU A 43 4.51 -2.31 -3.84
N GLU A 44 4.97 -1.56 -4.84
CA GLU A 44 4.25 -1.46 -6.11
C GLU A 44 4.37 -2.72 -6.97
N ARG A 45 5.36 -3.57 -6.69
CA ARG A 45 5.48 -4.89 -7.33
C ARG A 45 4.76 -5.99 -6.55
N ALA A 46 4.15 -5.63 -5.44
CA ALA A 46 3.39 -6.57 -4.59
C ALA A 46 4.26 -7.70 -4.04
N VAL A 47 5.51 -7.40 -3.69
CA VAL A 47 6.45 -8.40 -3.18
C VAL A 47 6.90 -8.14 -1.75
N LYS A 48 6.33 -7.13 -1.09
CA LYS A 48 6.74 -6.77 0.25
C LYS A 48 5.54 -6.54 1.16
N ASP A 49 5.67 -6.99 2.40
CA ASP A 49 4.72 -6.69 3.46
C ASP A 49 5.22 -5.41 4.15
N PRO A 50 4.51 -4.29 4.00
CA PRO A 50 4.99 -3.03 4.56
C PRO A 50 4.88 -3.00 6.07
N GLN A 51 5.82 -2.32 6.71
CA GLN A 51 5.70 -2.02 8.13
C GLN A 51 4.58 -1.01 8.32
N LEU A 52 3.95 -1.06 9.50
CA LEU A 52 2.87 -0.13 9.82
C LEU A 52 3.35 1.32 9.74
N THR A 53 4.57 1.60 10.19
CA THR A 53 5.13 2.96 10.13
C THR A 53 5.25 3.44 8.69
N THR A 54 5.56 2.56 7.74
CA THR A 54 5.60 2.90 6.33
C THR A 54 4.20 3.29 5.82
N LEU A 55 3.18 2.59 6.27
CA LEU A 55 1.81 2.92 5.90
C LEU A 55 1.40 4.30 6.41
N PHE A 56 1.81 4.68 7.63
CA PHE A 56 1.58 6.02 8.15
C PHE A 56 2.28 7.08 7.30
N LYS A 57 3.52 6.82 6.89
CA LYS A 57 4.26 7.75 6.02
C LYS A 57 3.55 7.92 4.67
N LEU A 58 3.07 6.82 4.09
CA LEU A 58 2.34 6.87 2.82
C LEU A 58 1.05 7.67 2.96
N ALA A 59 0.29 7.41 4.02
CA ALA A 59 -0.94 8.17 4.27
C ALA A 59 -0.65 9.66 4.33
N GLY A 60 0.37 10.05 5.09
CA GLY A 60 0.79 11.45 5.19
C GLY A 60 1.19 12.03 3.84
N ALA A 61 1.92 11.23 3.04
CA ALA A 61 2.36 11.66 1.70
C ALA A 61 1.19 11.95 0.78
N PHE A 62 0.09 11.27 0.96
CA PHE A 62 -1.11 11.43 0.14
C PHE A 62 -2.16 12.35 0.79
N ASN A 63 -1.79 13.04 1.86
CA ASN A 63 -2.68 13.93 2.59
C ASN A 63 -3.90 13.22 3.17
N LEU A 64 -3.71 11.99 3.60
CA LEU A 64 -4.78 11.17 4.18
C LEU A 64 -4.45 10.82 5.62
N SER A 65 -5.49 10.66 6.45
CA SER A 65 -5.29 9.97 7.73
C SER A 65 -5.04 8.49 7.44
N ILE A 66 -4.53 7.76 8.43
CA ILE A 66 -4.34 6.31 8.26
C ILE A 66 -5.69 5.63 7.99
N ALA A 67 -6.76 6.09 8.63
CA ALA A 67 -8.10 5.54 8.39
C ALA A 67 -8.55 5.78 6.95
N GLU A 68 -8.34 6.99 6.43
CA GLU A 68 -8.68 7.31 5.05
C GLU A 68 -7.86 6.49 4.06
N PHE A 69 -6.57 6.29 4.36
CA PHE A 69 -5.72 5.46 3.52
C PHE A 69 -6.22 4.02 3.48
N MET A 70 -6.65 3.50 4.64
CA MET A 70 -7.19 2.14 4.72
C MET A 70 -8.50 1.99 3.96
N VAL A 71 -9.34 3.04 3.93
CA VAL A 71 -10.54 3.04 3.10
C VAL A 71 -10.17 2.92 1.61
N GLU A 72 -9.16 3.67 1.18
CA GLU A 72 -8.69 3.57 -0.21
C GLU A 72 -8.14 2.18 -0.53
N LEU A 73 -7.44 1.59 0.43
CA LEU A 73 -6.93 0.23 0.29
C LEU A 73 -8.08 -0.78 0.16
N GLU A 74 -9.10 -0.65 0.99
CA GLU A 74 -10.24 -1.57 0.95
C GLU A 74 -10.97 -1.55 -0.39
N LYS A 75 -10.96 -0.42 -1.09
CA LYS A 75 -11.56 -0.34 -2.43
C LYS A 75 -10.90 -1.28 -3.43
N GLU A 76 -9.65 -1.66 -3.19
CA GLU A 76 -8.90 -2.55 -4.08
C GLU A 76 -9.00 -4.02 -3.68
N LEU A 77 -9.67 -4.31 -2.58
CA LEU A 77 -9.87 -5.69 -2.13
C LEU A 77 -11.12 -6.28 -2.77
N PRO A 78 -11.14 -7.61 -2.98
CA PRO A 78 -12.37 -8.28 -3.45
C PRO A 78 -13.51 -8.09 -2.48
N ALA A 79 -14.74 -8.10 -3.00
CA ALA A 79 -15.92 -8.06 -2.16
C ALA A 79 -15.90 -9.25 -1.20
N ASN A 80 -16.28 -9.00 0.06
CA ASN A 80 -16.33 -10.01 1.11
C ASN A 80 -14.97 -10.64 1.43
N PHE A 81 -13.88 -9.94 1.13
CA PHE A 81 -12.54 -10.41 1.47
C PHE A 81 -12.40 -10.56 2.99
N SER A 82 -11.85 -11.69 3.43
CA SER A 82 -11.55 -11.92 4.84
C SER A 82 -10.28 -12.76 4.94
N VAL A 83 -9.46 -12.49 5.94
CA VAL A 83 -8.29 -13.32 6.25
C VAL A 83 -8.67 -14.55 7.04
N CYS A 84 -9.89 -14.57 7.60
CA CYS A 84 -10.38 -15.74 8.34
C CYS A 84 -10.68 -16.86 7.36
N GLU A 85 -10.27 -18.07 7.74
CA GLU A 85 -10.52 -19.27 6.96
C GLU A 85 -11.57 -20.10 7.66
N GLU A 86 -12.67 -20.32 7.00
CA GLU A 86 -13.75 -21.13 7.58
C GLU A 86 -14.20 -22.19 6.60
#